data_d514d77e8845f3d9bcadf29ff822f996
#
_entry.id   d514d77e8845f3d9bcadf29ff822f996
#
_cell.length_a   1.000
_cell.length_b   1.000
_cell.length_c   1.000
_cell.angle_alpha   90.00
_cell.angle_beta   90.00
_cell.angle_gamma   90.00
#
_symmetry.space_group_name_H-M   'P 1'
#
loop_
_entity.id
_entity.type
_entity.pdbx_description
1 polymer ?
#
loop_
_entity_poly.entity_id
_entity_poly.type
_entity_poly.pdbx_seq_one_letter_code
_entity_poly.pdbx_strand_id
1 'polypeptide(L)'
;MKKILLSLVMLGSASLSQAQYFSIPFLNAGKNPGGVNADGENPYPSAANVGWSNVWNGDATATPTYATEQTLPFSFKFNGSAVTKYTPSNFGTISFDAGTPTVKPSSFSNLTLPSANIPNNSVCVLGMTPKSIVSGTTTYQSAVMTKTYGKAPYRQQWVWFNFFGEANIQNGWTYWAIVMEETTNNIYVVDMKTLCVTTAGALCTSNVKMSVGIQTNGTTSYNLSAS
;
A
#
# COMPACT_ATOMS: atom_id res chain seq x y z
N MET A 1 -12.74 35.76 41.37
CA MET A 1 -13.09 35.65 39.93
C MET A 1 -11.88 35.38 39.00
N LYS A 2 -10.77 34.83 39.50
CA LYS A 2 -9.57 34.51 38.64
C LYS A 2 -9.31 33.02 38.40
N LYS A 3 -10.20 32.13 38.87
CA LYS A 3 -9.99 30.68 38.78
C LYS A 3 -10.83 29.97 37.68
N ILE A 4 -11.71 30.69 36.98
CA ILE A 4 -12.60 30.12 35.97
C ILE A 4 -11.98 30.24 34.54
N LEU A 5 -11.00 31.12 34.37
CA LEU A 5 -10.40 31.36 33.07
C LEU A 5 -9.35 30.29 32.64
N LEU A 6 -8.84 29.51 33.59
CA LEU A 6 -7.81 28.51 33.34
C LEU A 6 -8.38 27.16 32.86
N SER A 7 -9.66 26.89 33.15
CA SER A 7 -10.32 25.65 32.76
C SER A 7 -10.85 25.68 31.30
N LEU A 8 -10.99 26.83 30.73
CA LEU A 8 -11.52 26.98 29.36
C LEU A 8 -10.44 26.86 28.25
N VAL A 9 -9.17 26.99 28.64
CA VAL A 9 -8.05 26.90 27.69
C VAL A 9 -7.59 25.44 27.45
N MET A 10 -7.94 24.53 28.36
CA MET A 10 -7.59 23.11 28.19
C MET A 10 -8.59 22.27 27.36
N LEU A 11 -9.73 22.83 26.98
CA LEU A 11 -10.71 22.12 26.16
C LEU A 11 -10.51 22.35 24.63
N GLY A 12 -9.54 23.17 24.24
CA GLY A 12 -9.35 23.58 22.85
C GLY A 12 -8.33 22.81 22.04
N SER A 13 -7.64 21.82 22.59
CA SER A 13 -6.57 21.11 21.90
C SER A 13 -6.77 19.59 21.79
N ALA A 14 -8.00 19.12 21.73
CA ALA A 14 -8.27 17.85 21.06
C ALA A 14 -8.17 18.09 19.55
N SER A 15 -6.96 18.33 19.05
CA SER A 15 -6.67 18.19 17.64
C SER A 15 -7.05 16.75 17.29
N LEU A 16 -8.16 16.60 16.60
CA LEU A 16 -8.53 15.36 15.92
C LEU A 16 -7.38 15.08 14.95
N SER A 17 -6.43 14.27 15.40
CA SER A 17 -5.41 13.71 14.52
C SER A 17 -6.16 12.81 13.54
N GLN A 18 -6.64 13.42 12.47
CA GLN A 18 -7.21 12.68 11.36
C GLN A 18 -6.03 12.10 10.58
N ALA A 19 -6.05 10.80 10.37
CA ALA A 19 -5.09 10.17 9.48
C ALA A 19 -5.16 10.85 8.12
N GLN A 20 -4.02 11.30 7.60
CA GLN A 20 -3.93 11.90 6.28
C GLN A 20 -3.43 10.86 5.29
N TYR A 21 -3.94 10.94 4.07
CA TYR A 21 -3.62 10.00 3.00
C TYR A 21 -2.91 10.74 1.89
N PHE A 22 -1.77 10.22 1.49
CA PHE A 22 -0.92 10.84 0.49
C PHE A 22 -0.57 9.86 -0.61
N SER A 23 -0.60 10.34 -1.85
CA SER A 23 0.04 9.69 -2.98
C SER A 23 1.42 10.30 -3.18
N ILE A 24 2.44 9.47 -3.27
CA ILE A 24 3.81 9.89 -3.53
C ILE A 24 4.17 9.36 -4.92
N PRO A 25 4.22 10.23 -5.95
CA PRO A 25 4.62 9.82 -7.28
C PRO A 25 6.08 9.39 -7.30
N PHE A 26 6.46 8.61 -8.32
CA PHE A 26 7.84 8.26 -8.56
C PHE A 26 8.70 9.50 -8.80
N LEU A 27 9.47 9.85 -7.79
CA LEU A 27 10.42 10.95 -7.84
C LEU A 27 11.76 10.48 -7.26
N ASN A 28 12.85 10.70 -7.98
CA ASN A 28 14.20 10.42 -7.50
C ASN A 28 14.43 8.97 -7.00
N ALA A 29 14.02 7.99 -7.81
CA ALA A 29 14.19 6.57 -7.52
C ALA A 29 13.42 6.07 -6.28
N GLY A 30 12.19 6.55 -6.08
CA GLY A 30 11.28 6.01 -5.08
C GLY A 30 11.69 6.27 -3.63
N LYS A 31 12.38 7.37 -3.38
CA LYS A 31 12.73 7.76 -2.02
C LYS A 31 11.50 8.06 -1.20
N ASN A 32 11.47 7.49 -0.03
CA ASN A 32 10.44 7.69 0.96
C ASN A 32 10.36 9.17 1.41
N PRO A 33 9.16 9.72 1.60
CA PRO A 33 8.97 11.12 1.97
C PRO A 33 9.60 11.50 3.31
N GLY A 34 9.76 10.56 4.22
CA GLY A 34 10.38 10.81 5.53
C GLY A 34 11.88 10.58 5.56
N GLY A 35 12.52 10.17 4.47
CA GLY A 35 13.93 9.81 4.45
C GLY A 35 14.29 8.61 5.34
N VAL A 36 13.29 7.87 5.83
CA VAL A 36 13.45 6.74 6.76
C VAL A 36 13.93 5.50 6.02
N ASN A 37 13.52 5.35 4.78
CA ASN A 37 13.94 4.27 3.91
C ASN A 37 15.15 4.72 3.08
N ALA A 38 16.30 4.13 3.33
CA ALA A 38 17.50 4.35 2.55
C ALA A 38 17.64 3.36 1.38
N ASP A 39 16.74 2.37 1.29
CA ASP A 39 16.74 1.41 0.20
C ASP A 39 16.37 2.13 -1.09
N GLY A 40 17.06 1.81 -2.15
CA GLY A 40 16.77 2.35 -3.47
C GLY A 40 15.46 1.81 -4.03
N GLU A 41 15.15 2.23 -5.22
CA GLU A 41 13.95 1.95 -6.01
C GLU A 41 13.54 0.46 -6.06
N ASN A 42 14.49 -0.41 -5.86
CA ASN A 42 14.28 -1.83 -6.04
C ASN A 42 15.20 -2.63 -5.11
N PRO A 43 14.75 -3.01 -3.92
CA PRO A 43 15.45 -4.04 -3.21
C PRO A 43 15.30 -5.35 -3.99
N TYR A 44 16.26 -5.63 -4.85
CA TYR A 44 16.30 -6.90 -5.58
C TYR A 44 16.22 -8.09 -4.62
N PRO A 45 15.55 -9.19 -5.01
CA PRO A 45 15.35 -10.34 -4.14
C PRO A 45 16.62 -11.00 -3.62
N SER A 46 17.81 -10.66 -4.09
CA SER A 46 19.01 -11.40 -3.76
C SER A 46 19.66 -10.96 -2.45
N ALA A 47 20.28 -9.82 -2.37
CA ALA A 47 21.01 -9.42 -1.17
C ALA A 47 20.43 -8.18 -0.50
N ALA A 48 19.61 -7.45 -1.22
CA ALA A 48 19.01 -6.20 -0.78
C ALA A 48 17.69 -6.39 0.01
N ASN A 49 17.17 -7.61 0.08
CA ASN A 49 15.98 -7.93 0.87
C ASN A 49 16.26 -8.11 2.37
N VAL A 50 17.39 -7.64 2.83
CA VAL A 50 17.76 -7.74 4.25
C VAL A 50 16.69 -7.02 5.10
N GLY A 51 16.03 -7.80 5.94
CA GLY A 51 14.97 -7.32 6.83
C GLY A 51 13.58 -7.22 6.20
N TRP A 52 13.37 -7.58 4.93
CA TRP A 52 12.05 -7.77 4.35
C TRP A 52 11.53 -9.18 4.64
N SER A 53 10.27 -9.23 5.07
CA SER A 53 9.54 -10.49 5.27
C SER A 53 8.58 -10.70 4.12
N ASN A 54 8.73 -11.81 3.41
CA ASN A 54 7.78 -12.20 2.35
C ASN A 54 6.50 -12.74 3.01
N VAL A 55 5.37 -12.15 2.70
CA VAL A 55 4.05 -12.55 3.24
C VAL A 55 3.16 -13.19 2.17
N TRP A 56 3.49 -12.98 0.90
CA TRP A 56 2.87 -13.63 -0.25
C TRP A 56 3.80 -13.60 -1.46
N ASN A 57 3.79 -14.66 -2.26
CA ASN A 57 4.41 -14.69 -3.59
C ASN A 57 3.59 -15.56 -4.55
N GLY A 58 3.68 -15.25 -5.83
CA GLY A 58 2.99 -15.97 -6.87
C GLY A 58 3.25 -15.39 -8.26
N ASP A 59 2.71 -16.05 -9.24
CA ASP A 59 2.88 -15.72 -10.66
C ASP A 59 1.56 -15.30 -11.33
N ALA A 60 1.58 -15.21 -12.65
CA ALA A 60 0.43 -14.79 -13.45
C ALA A 60 -0.77 -15.77 -13.39
N THR A 61 -0.61 -16.96 -12.83
CA THR A 61 -1.70 -17.94 -12.65
C THR A 61 -2.43 -17.76 -11.32
N ALA A 62 -1.91 -16.90 -10.43
CA ALA A 62 -2.53 -16.65 -9.14
C ALA A 62 -3.95 -16.06 -9.30
N THR A 63 -4.79 -16.32 -8.32
CA THR A 63 -6.11 -15.69 -8.19
C THR A 63 -6.09 -14.68 -7.03
N PRO A 64 -7.01 -13.69 -7.00
CA PRO A 64 -7.12 -12.76 -5.88
C PRO A 64 -7.24 -13.47 -4.54
N THR A 65 -6.32 -13.16 -3.63
CA THR A 65 -6.28 -13.74 -2.29
C THR A 65 -5.62 -12.80 -1.29
N TYR A 66 -5.87 -13.05 -0.02
CA TYR A 66 -5.18 -12.37 1.08
C TYR A 66 -3.94 -13.15 1.49
N ALA A 67 -2.94 -12.41 1.92
CA ALA A 67 -1.78 -12.94 2.63
C ALA A 67 -2.12 -13.21 4.11
N THR A 68 -1.16 -13.70 4.85
CA THR A 68 -1.30 -13.85 6.30
C THR A 68 -1.45 -12.50 6.99
N GLU A 69 -2.37 -12.41 7.96
CA GLU A 69 -2.55 -11.25 8.82
C GLU A 69 -1.21 -10.86 9.48
N GLN A 70 -0.90 -9.59 9.50
CA GLN A 70 0.31 -9.01 10.07
C GLN A 70 -0.01 -8.17 11.30
N THR A 71 0.88 -8.17 12.28
CA THR A 71 0.78 -7.28 13.45
C THR A 71 1.49 -5.96 13.15
N LEU A 72 0.85 -4.84 13.47
CA LEU A 72 1.51 -3.52 13.44
C LEU A 72 2.51 -3.42 14.60
N PRO A 73 3.73 -2.97 14.34
CA PRO A 73 4.76 -2.87 15.38
C PRO A 73 4.60 -1.65 16.30
N PHE A 74 3.53 -0.88 16.11
CA PHE A 74 3.24 0.34 16.85
C PHE A 74 1.73 0.61 16.92
N SER A 75 1.35 1.52 17.80
CA SER A 75 -0.03 2.00 17.87
C SER A 75 -0.37 2.81 16.64
N PHE A 76 -1.48 2.48 16.00
CA PHE A 76 -1.94 3.11 14.77
C PHE A 76 -3.47 3.29 14.81
N LYS A 77 -3.96 4.32 14.13
CA LYS A 77 -5.40 4.56 13.99
C LYS A 77 -5.75 4.63 12.50
N PHE A 78 -6.76 3.89 12.11
CA PHE A 78 -7.38 4.00 10.80
C PHE A 78 -8.81 4.51 10.97
N ASN A 79 -9.17 5.56 10.25
CA ASN A 79 -10.50 6.20 10.34
C ASN A 79 -10.93 6.46 11.80
N GLY A 80 -10.00 6.97 12.63
CA GLY A 80 -10.23 7.28 14.05
C GLY A 80 -10.21 6.08 15.00
N SER A 81 -10.30 4.86 14.52
CA SER A 81 -10.31 3.64 15.32
C SER A 81 -8.91 3.05 15.47
N ALA A 82 -8.56 2.61 16.69
CA ALA A 82 -7.30 1.93 16.92
C ALA A 82 -7.28 0.57 16.21
N VAL A 83 -6.19 0.31 15.50
CA VAL A 83 -5.93 -0.96 14.82
C VAL A 83 -4.56 -1.49 15.22
N THR A 84 -4.45 -2.80 15.39
CA THR A 84 -3.22 -3.48 15.80
C THR A 84 -2.70 -4.46 14.75
N LYS A 85 -3.51 -4.71 13.73
CA LYS A 85 -3.24 -5.69 12.68
C LYS A 85 -3.71 -5.18 11.33
N TYR A 86 -3.17 -5.76 10.29
CA TYR A 86 -3.60 -5.54 8.92
C TYR A 86 -3.39 -6.79 8.08
N THR A 87 -4.18 -6.96 7.04
CA THR A 87 -4.09 -8.09 6.12
C THR A 87 -3.81 -7.60 4.72
N PRO A 88 -2.60 -7.84 4.18
CA PRO A 88 -2.29 -7.52 2.79
C PRO A 88 -2.96 -8.51 1.83
N SER A 89 -3.14 -8.11 0.58
CA SER A 89 -3.63 -8.98 -0.49
C SER A 89 -2.68 -8.95 -1.69
N ASN A 90 -2.81 -9.91 -2.59
CA ASN A 90 -2.10 -9.92 -3.86
C ASN A 90 -2.79 -9.10 -4.97
N PHE A 91 -3.91 -8.46 -4.65
CA PHE A 91 -4.65 -7.59 -5.58
C PHE A 91 -4.58 -6.10 -5.20
N GLY A 92 -3.58 -5.74 -4.38
CA GLY A 92 -3.27 -4.35 -4.12
C GLY A 92 -4.02 -3.71 -2.96
N THR A 93 -4.51 -4.50 -2.00
CA THR A 93 -5.26 -3.98 -0.86
C THR A 93 -4.58 -4.36 0.44
N ILE A 94 -4.61 -3.46 1.42
CA ILE A 94 -4.45 -3.81 2.83
C ILE A 94 -5.76 -3.53 3.55
N SER A 95 -6.23 -4.50 4.35
CA SER A 95 -7.43 -4.37 5.16
C SER A 95 -7.06 -4.26 6.63
N PHE A 96 -7.75 -3.40 7.35
CA PHE A 96 -7.64 -3.24 8.81
C PHE A 96 -8.78 -3.92 9.56
N ASP A 97 -9.66 -4.64 8.88
CA ASP A 97 -10.65 -5.47 9.54
C ASP A 97 -9.97 -6.62 10.28
N ALA A 98 -10.52 -7.00 11.42
CA ALA A 98 -9.98 -8.10 12.22
C ALA A 98 -10.11 -9.45 11.48
N GLY A 99 -9.03 -10.20 11.47
CA GLY A 99 -8.95 -11.49 10.78
C GLY A 99 -8.72 -11.35 9.27
N THR A 100 -8.74 -12.49 8.58
CA THR A 100 -8.62 -12.51 7.11
C THR A 100 -9.96 -12.18 6.48
N PRO A 101 -10.06 -11.09 5.69
CA PRO A 101 -11.31 -10.75 5.04
C PRO A 101 -11.74 -11.84 4.06
N THR A 102 -13.04 -12.04 3.95
CA THR A 102 -13.63 -12.99 2.98
C THR A 102 -14.02 -12.34 1.67
N VAL A 103 -14.28 -11.03 1.71
CA VAL A 103 -14.65 -10.23 0.54
C VAL A 103 -13.39 -9.95 -0.29
N LYS A 104 -13.44 -10.32 -1.57
CA LYS A 104 -12.35 -10.09 -2.54
C LYS A 104 -12.89 -10.08 -3.97
N PRO A 105 -12.21 -9.43 -4.92
CA PRO A 105 -12.61 -9.50 -6.33
C PRO A 105 -12.45 -10.94 -6.87
N SER A 106 -13.24 -11.26 -7.88
CA SER A 106 -13.15 -12.55 -8.59
C SER A 106 -11.95 -12.63 -9.54
N SER A 107 -11.46 -11.47 -9.98
CA SER A 107 -10.31 -11.34 -10.90
C SER A 107 -9.52 -10.07 -10.58
N PHE A 108 -8.28 -10.02 -11.05
CA PHE A 108 -7.49 -8.79 -11.00
C PHE A 108 -8.05 -7.78 -11.98
N SER A 109 -8.60 -6.71 -11.49
CA SER A 109 -9.21 -5.65 -12.30
C SER A 109 -9.12 -4.31 -11.60
N ASN A 110 -9.21 -3.25 -12.39
CA ASN A 110 -9.37 -1.92 -11.86
C ASN A 110 -10.84 -1.74 -11.43
N LEU A 111 -11.07 -1.67 -10.14
CA LEU A 111 -12.39 -1.45 -9.56
C LEU A 111 -12.55 0.02 -9.16
N THR A 112 -13.73 0.55 -9.39
CA THR A 112 -14.10 1.86 -8.84
C THR A 112 -14.44 1.70 -7.35
N LEU A 113 -13.93 2.58 -6.52
CA LEU A 113 -14.29 2.64 -5.11
C LEU A 113 -15.48 3.60 -4.90
N PRO A 114 -16.40 3.32 -3.97
CA PRO A 114 -16.46 2.11 -3.17
C PRO A 114 -16.92 0.89 -3.97
N SER A 115 -16.49 -0.29 -3.57
CA SER A 115 -16.80 -1.55 -4.23
C SER A 115 -17.23 -2.61 -3.21
N ALA A 116 -18.30 -3.33 -3.50
CA ALA A 116 -18.74 -4.46 -2.69
C ALA A 116 -17.75 -5.64 -2.71
N ASN A 117 -16.82 -5.65 -3.65
CA ASN A 117 -15.75 -6.66 -3.77
C ASN A 117 -14.49 -6.32 -2.99
N ILE A 118 -14.48 -5.19 -2.28
CA ILE A 118 -13.37 -4.74 -1.44
C ILE A 118 -13.89 -4.66 0.00
N PRO A 119 -13.17 -5.17 0.99
CA PRO A 119 -13.58 -5.07 2.38
C PRO A 119 -13.61 -3.61 2.85
N ASN A 120 -14.39 -3.35 3.86
CA ASN A 120 -14.35 -2.09 4.57
C ASN A 120 -12.97 -1.86 5.20
N ASN A 121 -12.72 -0.66 5.66
CA ASN A 121 -11.47 -0.28 6.34
C ASN A 121 -10.22 -0.71 5.55
N SER A 122 -10.19 -0.39 4.26
CA SER A 122 -9.11 -0.80 3.36
C SER A 122 -8.43 0.37 2.69
N VAL A 123 -7.14 0.22 2.46
CA VAL A 123 -6.34 1.05 1.54
C VAL A 123 -6.08 0.23 0.29
N CYS A 124 -6.27 0.82 -0.87
CA CYS A 124 -6.33 0.12 -2.14
C CYS A 124 -5.44 0.77 -3.19
N VAL A 125 -4.75 -0.06 -3.96
CA VAL A 125 -4.15 0.24 -5.26
C VAL A 125 -4.57 -0.89 -6.20
N LEU A 126 -5.68 -0.70 -6.88
CA LEU A 126 -6.35 -1.73 -7.68
C LEU A 126 -5.97 -1.62 -9.15
N GLY A 127 -6.15 -2.70 -9.89
CA GLY A 127 -5.81 -2.78 -11.31
C GLY A 127 -4.49 -3.49 -11.57
N MET A 128 -3.89 -4.07 -10.53
CA MET A 128 -2.64 -4.78 -10.61
C MET A 128 -2.85 -6.29 -10.65
N THR A 129 -1.97 -7.01 -11.35
CA THR A 129 -1.97 -8.48 -11.43
C THR A 129 -0.58 -9.01 -11.15
N PRO A 130 -0.46 -10.15 -10.47
CA PRO A 130 0.82 -10.83 -10.32
C PRO A 130 1.42 -11.21 -11.68
N LYS A 131 2.74 -11.21 -11.73
CA LYS A 131 3.53 -11.56 -12.91
C LYS A 131 4.64 -12.54 -12.57
N SER A 132 5.13 -13.19 -13.60
CA SER A 132 6.41 -13.91 -13.55
C SER A 132 7.19 -13.64 -14.84
N ILE A 133 8.50 -13.65 -14.72
CA ILE A 133 9.43 -13.59 -15.85
C ILE A 133 10.55 -14.57 -15.63
N VAL A 134 10.94 -15.24 -16.68
CA VAL A 134 12.13 -16.11 -16.68
C VAL A 134 13.29 -15.32 -17.31
N SER A 135 14.38 -15.20 -16.59
CA SER A 135 15.61 -14.58 -17.07
C SER A 135 16.78 -15.55 -16.81
N GLY A 136 17.30 -16.12 -17.87
CA GLY A 136 18.25 -17.23 -17.77
C GLY A 136 17.59 -18.45 -17.10
N THR A 137 18.16 -18.92 -16.00
CA THR A 137 17.63 -20.04 -15.21
C THR A 137 16.77 -19.58 -14.02
N THR A 138 16.60 -18.28 -13.82
CA THR A 138 15.90 -17.73 -12.67
C THR A 138 14.49 -17.29 -13.05
N THR A 139 13.49 -17.76 -12.30
CA THR A 139 12.12 -17.26 -12.38
C THR A 139 11.90 -16.20 -11.29
N TYR A 140 11.58 -15.00 -11.73
CA TYR A 140 11.16 -13.91 -10.86
C TYR A 140 9.63 -13.90 -10.79
N GLN A 141 9.09 -13.77 -9.59
CA GLN A 141 7.66 -13.76 -9.34
C GLN A 141 7.26 -12.52 -8.55
N SER A 142 5.99 -12.15 -8.64
CA SER A 142 5.42 -11.12 -7.79
C SER A 142 5.46 -11.53 -6.32
N ALA A 143 5.72 -10.56 -5.47
CA ALA A 143 5.72 -10.76 -4.03
C ALA A 143 5.08 -9.58 -3.30
N VAL A 144 4.45 -9.86 -2.18
CA VAL A 144 4.06 -8.86 -1.18
C VAL A 144 4.97 -9.04 0.03
N MET A 145 5.64 -7.99 0.40
CA MET A 145 6.67 -8.03 1.43
C MET A 145 6.45 -6.94 2.45
N THR A 146 6.90 -7.15 3.68
CA THR A 146 6.74 -6.18 4.76
C THR A 146 8.07 -5.88 5.44
N LYS A 147 8.24 -4.63 5.89
CA LYS A 147 9.40 -4.19 6.67
C LYS A 147 9.05 -3.00 7.53
N THR A 148 9.62 -2.94 8.72
CA THR A 148 9.56 -1.77 9.58
C THR A 148 10.85 -0.98 9.46
N TYR A 149 10.75 0.32 9.24
CA TYR A 149 11.86 1.27 9.24
C TYR A 149 11.76 2.24 10.40
N GLY A 150 12.88 2.83 10.76
CA GLY A 150 12.98 3.86 11.78
C GLY A 150 13.00 3.34 13.20
N LYS A 151 12.95 4.27 14.15
CA LYS A 151 12.92 4.02 15.61
C LYS A 151 11.72 4.71 16.22
N ALA A 152 11.14 4.10 17.25
CA ALA A 152 10.05 4.72 18.00
C ALA A 152 10.46 6.12 18.49
N PRO A 153 9.58 7.12 18.43
CA PRO A 153 8.19 7.07 18.02
C PRO A 153 7.94 7.43 16.53
N TYR A 154 8.91 7.24 15.65
CA TYR A 154 8.88 7.64 14.23
C TYR A 154 9.11 6.45 13.30
N ARG A 155 8.48 5.31 13.62
CA ARG A 155 8.58 4.12 12.77
C ARG A 155 7.62 4.20 11.59
N GLN A 156 7.98 3.52 10.51
CA GLN A 156 7.13 3.30 9.36
C GLN A 156 7.01 1.80 9.09
N GLN A 157 5.79 1.32 8.91
CA GLN A 157 5.50 -0.03 8.46
C GLN A 157 5.23 0.02 6.97
N TRP A 158 6.06 -0.64 6.19
CA TRP A 158 5.99 -0.75 4.76
C TRP A 158 5.35 -2.06 4.34
N VAL A 159 4.42 -1.99 3.40
CA VAL A 159 3.88 -3.13 2.65
C VAL A 159 4.23 -2.89 1.20
N TRP A 160 5.20 -3.63 0.70
CA TRP A 160 5.75 -3.47 -0.63
C TRP A 160 5.20 -4.52 -1.58
N PHE A 161 4.68 -4.06 -2.71
CA PHE A 161 4.19 -4.87 -3.82
C PHE A 161 5.25 -4.88 -4.91
N ASN A 162 5.94 -6.00 -5.00
CA ASN A 162 7.09 -6.18 -5.84
C ASN A 162 6.74 -6.90 -7.13
N PHE A 163 7.12 -6.33 -8.27
CA PHE A 163 7.02 -6.96 -9.57
C PHE A 163 5.59 -7.33 -9.99
N PHE A 164 4.65 -6.43 -9.78
CA PHE A 164 3.30 -6.56 -10.32
C PHE A 164 3.22 -5.92 -11.71
N GLY A 165 2.18 -6.26 -12.48
CA GLY A 165 1.85 -5.60 -13.73
C GLY A 165 0.47 -5.02 -13.68
N GLU A 166 0.14 -4.11 -14.60
CA GLU A 166 -1.23 -3.71 -14.80
C GLU A 166 -2.02 -4.85 -15.45
N ALA A 167 -3.25 -5.07 -14.97
CA ALA A 167 -4.08 -6.19 -15.41
C ALA A 167 -4.39 -6.18 -16.92
N ASN A 168 -4.37 -5.02 -17.55
CA ASN A 168 -4.67 -4.85 -18.97
C ASN A 168 -3.43 -4.66 -19.87
N ILE A 169 -2.21 -4.67 -19.29
CA ILE A 169 -0.98 -4.44 -20.03
C ILE A 169 -0.05 -5.65 -19.90
N GLN A 170 0.22 -6.33 -21.02
CA GLN A 170 1.01 -7.56 -21.00
C GLN A 170 2.48 -7.34 -20.63
N ASN A 171 3.08 -6.25 -21.10
CA ASN A 171 4.51 -5.98 -20.95
C ASN A 171 4.74 -4.71 -20.11
N GLY A 172 4.78 -4.87 -18.85
CA GLY A 172 5.08 -3.80 -17.91
C GLY A 172 5.16 -4.38 -16.51
N TRP A 173 5.81 -3.65 -15.63
CA TRP A 173 5.85 -3.99 -14.21
C TRP A 173 5.85 -2.73 -13.38
N THR A 174 5.38 -2.87 -12.18
CA THR A 174 5.34 -1.80 -11.22
C THR A 174 5.80 -2.29 -9.85
N TYR A 175 6.38 -1.38 -9.13
CA TYR A 175 6.79 -1.53 -7.73
C TYR A 175 6.17 -0.37 -6.97
N TRP A 176 5.42 -0.68 -5.93
CA TRP A 176 4.76 0.34 -5.13
C TRP A 176 4.58 -0.15 -3.71
N ALA A 177 4.37 0.76 -2.79
CA ALA A 177 4.18 0.43 -1.40
C ALA A 177 3.02 1.21 -0.77
N ILE A 178 2.40 0.59 0.21
CA ILE A 178 1.55 1.26 1.19
C ILE A 178 2.37 1.38 2.47
N VAL A 179 2.46 2.59 2.99
CA VAL A 179 3.28 2.91 4.17
C VAL A 179 2.40 3.50 5.26
N MET A 180 2.47 2.92 6.43
CA MET A 180 1.79 3.39 7.63
C MET A 180 2.81 4.02 8.57
N GLU A 181 2.56 5.23 9.06
CA GLU A 181 3.50 5.99 9.88
C GLU A 181 3.04 6.07 11.33
N GLU A 182 3.95 5.74 12.23
CA GLU A 182 3.74 5.86 13.68
C GLU A 182 3.52 7.33 14.07
N THR A 183 2.79 7.59 15.14
CA THR A 183 2.50 8.91 15.72
C THR A 183 1.54 9.76 14.89
N THR A 184 1.80 9.94 13.61
CA THR A 184 0.96 10.78 12.74
C THR A 184 -0.29 10.05 12.26
N ASN A 185 -0.24 8.71 12.22
CA ASN A 185 -1.21 7.83 11.56
C ASN A 185 -1.39 8.13 10.06
N ASN A 186 -0.41 8.76 9.44
CA ASN A 186 -0.43 8.98 8.00
C ASN A 186 -0.29 7.66 7.25
N ILE A 187 -0.95 7.61 6.09
CA ILE A 187 -0.80 6.53 5.13
C ILE A 187 -0.31 7.13 3.81
N TYR A 188 0.74 6.55 3.27
CA TYR A 188 1.29 6.93 1.98
C TYR A 188 1.13 5.77 1.00
N VAL A 189 0.73 6.09 -0.21
CA VAL A 189 0.85 5.20 -1.37
C VAL A 189 2.03 5.70 -2.18
N VAL A 190 3.09 4.93 -2.23
CA VAL A 190 4.36 5.32 -2.84
C VAL A 190 4.51 4.58 -4.16
N ASP A 191 4.51 5.29 -5.28
CA ASP A 191 4.94 4.74 -6.56
C ASP A 191 6.46 4.68 -6.58
N MET A 192 7.00 3.47 -6.48
CA MET A 192 8.44 3.26 -6.47
C MET A 192 9.00 3.15 -7.88
N LYS A 193 8.25 2.55 -8.79
CA LYS A 193 8.54 2.46 -10.22
C LYS A 193 7.37 1.88 -10.98
N THR A 194 6.92 2.56 -11.99
CA THR A 194 5.98 2.03 -12.97
C THR A 194 6.62 2.05 -14.34
N LEU A 195 6.78 0.88 -14.94
CA LEU A 195 7.26 0.74 -16.31
C LEU A 195 6.19 0.03 -17.13
N CYS A 196 5.76 0.69 -18.17
CA CYS A 196 4.93 0.11 -19.20
C CYS A 196 5.70 0.11 -20.52
N VAL A 197 5.86 -1.07 -21.11
CA VAL A 197 6.45 -1.23 -22.44
C VAL A 197 5.50 -1.99 -23.34
N THR A 198 5.44 -1.59 -24.59
CA THR A 198 4.70 -2.31 -25.63
C THR A 198 5.40 -3.62 -25.97
N THR A 199 4.73 -4.51 -26.69
CA THR A 199 5.32 -5.75 -27.18
C THR A 199 6.56 -5.50 -28.06
N ALA A 200 6.65 -4.34 -28.69
CA ALA A 200 7.81 -3.92 -29.50
C ALA A 200 8.92 -3.26 -28.65
N GLY A 201 8.77 -3.18 -27.32
CA GLY A 201 9.77 -2.58 -26.43
C GLY A 201 9.72 -1.05 -26.31
N ALA A 202 8.76 -0.38 -26.97
CA ALA A 202 8.55 1.05 -26.81
C ALA A 202 7.77 1.34 -25.50
N LEU A 203 7.96 2.53 -24.91
CA LEU A 203 7.16 2.96 -23.77
C LEU A 203 5.68 3.04 -24.15
N CYS A 204 4.79 2.63 -23.25
CA CYS A 204 3.36 2.77 -23.48
C CYS A 204 2.97 4.24 -23.55
N THR A 205 2.10 4.56 -24.50
CA THR A 205 1.47 5.88 -24.61
C THR A 205 0.13 5.93 -23.85
N SER A 206 -0.39 4.79 -23.41
CA SER A 206 -1.62 4.71 -22.64
C SER A 206 -1.33 4.82 -21.15
N ASN A 207 -2.14 5.61 -20.47
CA ASN A 207 -2.05 5.73 -19.01
C ASN A 207 -2.35 4.40 -18.34
N VAL A 208 -1.52 4.06 -17.37
CA VAL A 208 -1.77 2.93 -16.47
C VAL A 208 -3.06 3.20 -15.71
N LYS A 209 -4.03 2.30 -15.82
CA LYS A 209 -5.33 2.45 -15.15
C LYS A 209 -5.29 1.78 -13.79
N MET A 210 -5.01 2.56 -12.77
CA MET A 210 -5.07 2.12 -11.39
C MET A 210 -6.07 2.95 -10.60
N SER A 211 -6.79 2.32 -9.69
CA SER A 211 -7.61 3.02 -8.70
C SER A 211 -6.86 3.02 -7.36
N VAL A 212 -6.51 4.22 -6.92
CA VAL A 212 -5.83 4.44 -5.63
C VAL A 212 -6.81 5.12 -4.69
N GLY A 213 -7.00 4.57 -3.51
CA GLY A 213 -7.90 5.18 -2.54
C GLY A 213 -8.09 4.38 -1.27
N ILE A 214 -9.04 4.82 -0.48
CA ILE A 214 -9.48 4.15 0.74
C ILE A 214 -10.98 3.89 0.67
N GLN A 215 -11.37 2.76 1.21
CA GLN A 215 -12.75 2.41 1.46
C GLN A 215 -12.96 2.25 2.98
N THR A 216 -13.75 3.14 3.57
CA THR A 216 -14.05 3.07 5.00
C THR A 216 -15.26 2.19 5.29
N ASN A 217 -16.21 2.14 4.34
CA ASN A 217 -17.37 1.26 4.37
C ASN A 217 -17.92 1.06 2.95
N GLY A 218 -18.96 0.27 2.79
CA GLY A 218 -19.52 -0.09 1.48
C GLY A 218 -20.10 1.08 0.67
N THR A 219 -20.22 2.27 1.25
CA THR A 219 -20.78 3.47 0.60
C THR A 219 -19.85 4.67 0.61
N THR A 220 -18.75 4.60 1.38
CA THR A 220 -17.83 5.73 1.57
C THR A 220 -16.42 5.34 1.16
N SER A 221 -15.90 6.06 0.20
CA SER A 221 -14.50 5.95 -0.23
C SER A 221 -13.91 7.32 -0.50
N TYR A 222 -12.59 7.40 -0.46
CA TYR A 222 -11.82 8.56 -0.85
C TYR A 222 -10.83 8.10 -1.92
N ASN A 223 -11.05 8.56 -3.15
CA ASN A 223 -10.16 8.25 -4.26
C ASN A 223 -9.05 9.31 -4.31
N LEU A 224 -7.82 8.85 -4.40
CA LEU A 224 -6.70 9.70 -4.80
C LEU A 224 -6.76 9.74 -6.32
N SER A 225 -7.22 10.84 -6.91
CA SER A 225 -7.09 11.04 -8.34
C SER A 225 -5.61 11.11 -8.68
N ALA A 226 -5.18 10.27 -9.64
CA ALA A 226 -3.89 10.48 -10.28
C ALA A 226 -3.92 11.86 -10.93
N SER A 227 -3.09 12.75 -10.43
CA SER A 227 -2.83 14.08 -11.02
C SER A 227 -1.89 13.95 -12.19
#